data_14a662199583c460f0ecd5640cf4b616
#
_entry.id   14a662199583c460f0ecd5640cf4b616
#
_cell.length_a   1.000
_cell.length_b   1.000
_cell.length_c   1.000
_cell.angle_alpha   90.00
_cell.angle_beta   90.00
_cell.angle_gamma   90.00
#
_symmetry.space_group_name_H-M   'P 1'
#
loop_
_entity.id
_entity.type
_entity.pdbx_description
1 polymer ?
#
loop_
_entity_poly.entity_id
_entity_poly.type
_entity_poly.pdbx_seq_one_letter_code
_entity_poly.pdbx_strand_id
1 'polypeptide(L)'
;MTGRVASVLFCPVTFNLAETTRMIEVARALDPAHRAVFMGYEDDFVHLIREAGFEYHPCSPSWSAQERQRAIDFDQGKAIRSPFTRELVAARVAVERRMIRQHRAAAVVIGSNVTSMISARAEGVPLYYPVPFALTGAQVRQVRRFRFVAGQGPIAATADRIATAAFRWIYTRAPLAPRALSAVAHANGVAPL
;
A
#
# COMPACT_ATOMS: atom_id res chain seq x y z
N MET A 1 25.16 27.33 8.27
CA MET A 1 24.37 26.64 7.24
C MET A 1 23.28 25.87 7.96
N THR A 2 22.07 26.41 8.03
CA THR A 2 20.90 25.70 8.58
C THR A 2 20.55 24.53 7.64
N GLY A 3 20.97 23.34 8.02
CA GLY A 3 20.63 22.12 7.29
C GLY A 3 19.12 22.04 7.11
N ARG A 4 18.66 22.03 5.87
CA ARG A 4 17.24 21.93 5.53
C ARG A 4 16.76 20.54 5.93
N VAL A 5 15.80 20.46 6.84
CA VAL A 5 15.20 19.19 7.30
C VAL A 5 14.66 18.43 6.09
N ALA A 6 15.09 17.20 5.90
CA ALA A 6 14.64 16.35 4.82
C ALA A 6 13.19 15.89 5.08
N SER A 7 12.37 15.86 4.06
CA SER A 7 10.99 15.37 4.19
C SER A 7 10.89 13.88 3.91
N VAL A 8 10.05 13.17 4.66
CA VAL A 8 9.61 11.80 4.39
C VAL A 8 8.12 11.83 4.08
N LEU A 9 7.74 11.36 2.91
CA LEU A 9 6.37 11.38 2.44
C LEU A 9 5.66 10.08 2.85
N PHE A 10 4.58 10.19 3.62
CA PHE A 10 3.74 9.09 4.07
C PHE A 10 2.48 9.01 3.22
N CYS A 11 2.22 7.87 2.63
CA CYS A 11 1.12 7.64 1.69
C CYS A 11 0.21 6.49 2.16
N PRO A 12 -0.49 6.63 3.31
CA PRO A 12 -1.44 5.61 3.77
C PRO A 12 -2.68 5.56 2.87
N VAL A 13 -3.37 4.43 2.90
CA VAL A 13 -4.77 4.32 2.48
C VAL A 13 -5.63 4.79 3.64
N THR A 14 -6.07 6.05 3.59
CA THR A 14 -6.69 6.77 4.73
C THR A 14 -8.10 6.33 5.09
N PHE A 15 -8.75 5.44 4.33
CA PHE A 15 -9.96 4.75 4.75
C PHE A 15 -9.68 3.43 5.53
N ASN A 16 -8.41 3.07 5.75
CA ASN A 16 -8.00 1.93 6.56
C ASN A 16 -7.41 2.42 7.90
N LEU A 17 -8.19 2.25 8.99
CA LEU A 17 -7.80 2.69 10.33
C LEU A 17 -6.46 2.10 10.78
N ALA A 18 -6.28 0.77 10.62
CA ALA A 18 -5.07 0.09 11.07
C ALA A 18 -3.81 0.54 10.31
N GLU A 19 -3.97 0.90 9.05
CA GLU A 19 -2.88 1.42 8.25
C GLU A 19 -2.56 2.87 8.65
N THR A 20 -3.58 3.71 8.77
CA THR A 20 -3.43 5.12 9.15
C THR A 20 -2.73 5.25 10.51
N THR A 21 -3.19 4.51 11.52
CA THR A 21 -2.58 4.54 12.87
C THR A 21 -1.16 4.02 12.87
N ARG A 22 -0.86 2.93 12.12
CA ARG A 22 0.51 2.44 11.97
C ARG A 22 1.43 3.47 11.34
N MET A 23 0.98 4.18 10.30
CA MET A 23 1.79 5.23 9.66
C MET A 23 2.05 6.40 10.61
N ILE A 24 1.08 6.77 11.46
CA ILE A 24 1.26 7.78 12.50
C ILE A 24 2.36 7.35 13.48
N GLU A 25 2.34 6.09 13.94
CA GLU A 25 3.38 5.60 14.87
C GLU A 25 4.77 5.55 14.21
N VAL A 26 4.86 5.15 12.96
CA VAL A 26 6.12 5.18 12.20
C VAL A 26 6.63 6.63 12.05
N ALA A 27 5.72 7.58 11.80
CA ALA A 27 6.08 9.00 11.67
C ALA A 27 6.53 9.61 13.01
N ARG A 28 5.93 9.20 14.14
CA ARG A 28 6.37 9.60 15.48
C ARG A 28 7.76 9.09 15.85
N ALA A 29 8.15 7.95 15.30
CA ALA A 29 9.45 7.35 15.52
C ALA A 29 10.55 7.88 14.57
N LEU A 30 10.21 8.80 13.66
CA LEU A 30 11.20 9.42 12.78
C LEU A 30 12.21 10.24 13.57
N ASP A 31 13.46 10.18 13.13
CA ASP A 31 14.52 11.07 13.61
C ASP A 31 14.08 12.55 13.43
N PRO A 32 14.26 13.43 14.46
CA PRO A 32 13.93 14.85 14.38
C PRO A 32 14.60 15.63 13.23
N ALA A 33 15.64 15.06 12.63
CA ALA A 33 16.27 15.61 11.41
C ALA A 33 15.37 15.45 10.17
N HIS A 34 14.24 14.72 10.28
CA HIS A 34 13.30 14.50 9.20
C HIS A 34 11.91 15.03 9.54
N ARG A 35 11.21 15.55 8.53
CA ARG A 35 9.83 16.00 8.65
C ARG A 35 8.89 15.00 8.00
N ALA A 36 7.94 14.47 8.75
CA ALA A 36 6.86 13.66 8.20
C ALA A 36 5.84 14.56 7.50
N VAL A 37 5.49 14.22 6.26
CA VAL A 37 4.44 14.84 5.46
C VAL A 37 3.51 13.74 4.98
N PHE A 38 2.23 13.86 5.27
CA PHE A 38 1.23 12.88 4.85
C PHE A 38 0.50 13.34 3.60
N MET A 39 0.19 12.40 2.71
CA MET A 39 -0.74 12.60 1.61
C MET A 39 -1.70 11.41 1.49
N GLY A 40 -2.87 11.63 0.94
CA GLY A 40 -3.84 10.56 0.70
C GLY A 40 -5.01 11.04 -0.15
N TYR A 41 -5.88 10.11 -0.50
CA TYR A 41 -6.96 10.35 -1.46
C TYR A 41 -8.35 10.39 -0.81
N GLU A 42 -8.51 9.75 0.31
CA GLU A 42 -9.75 9.66 1.07
C GLU A 42 -9.60 10.42 2.41
N ASP A 43 -10.71 10.73 3.09
CA ASP A 43 -10.75 11.58 4.28
C ASP A 43 -11.19 10.87 5.58
N ASP A 44 -11.57 9.60 5.51
CA ASP A 44 -12.20 8.85 6.62
C ASP A 44 -11.42 8.98 7.95
N PHE A 45 -10.11 8.71 7.95
CA PHE A 45 -9.27 8.76 9.16
C PHE A 45 -8.22 9.87 9.15
N VAL A 46 -8.37 10.88 8.31
CA VAL A 46 -7.44 12.02 8.22
C VAL A 46 -7.41 12.85 9.51
N HIS A 47 -8.52 12.91 10.24
CA HIS A 47 -8.57 13.59 11.54
C HIS A 47 -7.51 13.07 12.51
N LEU A 48 -7.23 11.76 12.54
CA LEU A 48 -6.20 11.17 13.39
C LEU A 48 -4.79 11.65 13.04
N ILE A 49 -4.50 11.84 11.74
CA ILE A 49 -3.20 12.38 11.27
C ILE A 49 -3.04 13.82 11.76
N ARG A 50 -4.09 14.65 11.65
CA ARG A 50 -4.09 16.03 12.09
C ARG A 50 -4.01 16.17 13.61
N GLU A 51 -4.74 15.35 14.35
CA GLU A 51 -4.69 15.28 15.82
C GLU A 51 -3.32 14.85 16.33
N ALA A 52 -2.61 14.01 15.56
CA ALA A 52 -1.23 13.63 15.85
C ALA A 52 -0.21 14.76 15.54
N GLY A 53 -0.66 15.90 15.01
CA GLY A 53 0.18 17.07 14.71
C GLY A 53 0.88 17.02 13.36
N PHE A 54 0.53 16.08 12.47
CA PHE A 54 1.17 15.97 11.16
C PHE A 54 0.45 16.77 10.07
N GLU A 55 1.26 17.32 9.14
CA GLU A 55 0.76 17.94 7.92
C GLU A 55 0.15 16.89 6.98
N TYR A 56 -1.06 17.16 6.45
CA TYR A 56 -1.75 16.29 5.52
C TYR A 56 -2.18 17.02 4.25
N HIS A 57 -1.87 16.45 3.11
CA HIS A 57 -2.24 16.96 1.78
C HIS A 57 -3.29 16.04 1.13
N PRO A 58 -4.52 16.51 0.96
CA PRO A 58 -5.54 15.78 0.21
C PRO A 58 -5.17 15.77 -1.29
N CYS A 59 -5.28 14.60 -1.90
CA CYS A 59 -4.98 14.37 -3.31
C CYS A 59 -6.20 13.88 -4.08
N SER A 60 -6.14 14.01 -5.40
CA SER A 60 -7.17 13.53 -6.33
C SER A 60 -6.53 12.72 -7.46
N PRO A 61 -7.24 11.74 -8.03
CA PRO A 61 -8.64 11.37 -7.77
C PRO A 61 -8.81 10.47 -6.52
N SER A 62 -9.86 10.75 -5.73
CA SER A 62 -10.33 9.88 -4.66
C SER A 62 -11.27 8.81 -5.19
N TRP A 63 -11.43 7.72 -4.43
CA TRP A 63 -12.46 6.73 -4.69
C TRP A 63 -13.80 7.14 -4.06
N SER A 64 -14.90 6.90 -4.79
CA SER A 64 -16.23 6.91 -4.21
C SER A 64 -16.37 5.79 -3.16
N ALA A 65 -17.40 5.87 -2.31
CA ALA A 65 -17.68 4.82 -1.32
C ALA A 65 -17.83 3.43 -1.97
N GLN A 66 -18.46 3.36 -3.15
CA GLN A 66 -18.64 2.11 -3.89
C GLN A 66 -17.31 1.55 -4.43
N GLU A 67 -16.40 2.42 -4.90
CA GLU A 67 -15.09 2.00 -5.38
C GLU A 67 -14.19 1.55 -4.23
N ARG A 68 -14.24 2.21 -3.07
CA ARG A 68 -13.56 1.75 -1.84
C ARG A 68 -14.03 0.36 -1.43
N GLN A 69 -15.35 0.12 -1.44
CA GLN A 69 -15.88 -1.21 -1.12
C GLN A 69 -15.40 -2.27 -2.12
N ARG A 70 -15.37 -1.96 -3.40
CA ARG A 70 -14.79 -2.86 -4.43
C ARG A 70 -13.30 -3.13 -4.22
N ALA A 71 -12.55 -2.14 -3.76
CA ALA A 71 -11.13 -2.31 -3.44
C ALA A 71 -10.94 -3.25 -2.24
N ILE A 72 -11.76 -3.11 -1.21
CA ILE A 72 -11.78 -4.02 -0.05
C ILE A 72 -12.15 -5.43 -0.48
N ASP A 73 -13.20 -5.58 -1.29
CA ASP A 73 -13.66 -6.88 -1.76
C ASP A 73 -12.61 -7.57 -2.64
N PHE A 74 -11.88 -6.80 -3.46
CA PHE A 74 -10.78 -7.32 -4.25
C PHE A 74 -9.60 -7.77 -3.37
N ASP A 75 -9.22 -6.98 -2.38
CA ASP A 75 -8.14 -7.30 -1.43
C ASP A 75 -8.48 -8.56 -0.60
N GLN A 76 -9.77 -8.73 -0.25
CA GLN A 76 -10.26 -9.91 0.46
C GLN A 76 -10.52 -11.13 -0.45
N GLY A 77 -10.25 -11.04 -1.73
CA GLY A 77 -10.52 -12.12 -2.70
C GLY A 77 -12.01 -12.38 -2.97
N LYS A 78 -12.90 -11.46 -2.58
CA LYS A 78 -14.35 -11.53 -2.84
C LYS A 78 -14.73 -11.02 -4.21
N ALA A 79 -13.90 -10.20 -4.82
CA ALA A 79 -14.07 -9.70 -6.17
C ALA A 79 -12.87 -10.07 -7.06
N ILE A 80 -13.16 -10.44 -8.31
CA ILE A 80 -12.12 -10.80 -9.29
C ILE A 80 -11.62 -9.57 -10.06
N ARG A 81 -12.49 -8.56 -10.23
CA ARG A 81 -12.13 -7.34 -10.95
C ARG A 81 -11.34 -6.39 -10.07
N SER A 82 -10.14 -6.05 -10.50
CA SER A 82 -9.33 -5.00 -9.89
C SER A 82 -10.05 -3.64 -9.94
N PRO A 83 -10.04 -2.85 -8.85
CA PRO A 83 -10.58 -1.49 -8.84
C PRO A 83 -9.66 -0.49 -9.57
N PHE A 84 -8.45 -0.90 -9.90
CA PHE A 84 -7.45 -0.04 -10.55
C PHE A 84 -7.68 0.01 -12.06
N THR A 85 -8.19 1.14 -12.56
CA THR A 85 -8.18 1.46 -13.99
C THR A 85 -6.86 2.13 -14.38
N ARG A 86 -6.51 2.10 -15.66
CA ARG A 86 -5.29 2.74 -16.16
C ARG A 86 -5.31 4.25 -15.93
N GLU A 87 -6.46 4.88 -16.13
CA GLU A 87 -6.68 6.32 -15.95
C GLU A 87 -6.48 6.73 -14.49
N LEU A 88 -7.11 5.99 -13.57
CA LEU A 88 -6.97 6.23 -12.12
C LEU A 88 -5.50 6.10 -11.69
N VAL A 89 -4.84 5.01 -12.08
CA VAL A 89 -3.43 4.76 -11.72
C VAL A 89 -2.53 5.85 -12.28
N ALA A 90 -2.71 6.22 -13.55
CA ALA A 90 -1.91 7.28 -14.18
C ALA A 90 -2.10 8.65 -13.50
N ALA A 91 -3.35 9.00 -13.17
CA ALA A 91 -3.65 10.25 -12.48
C ALA A 91 -3.03 10.29 -11.07
N ARG A 92 -3.17 9.21 -10.29
CA ARG A 92 -2.56 9.11 -8.95
C ARG A 92 -1.04 9.17 -9.01
N VAL A 93 -0.41 8.42 -9.91
CA VAL A 93 1.05 8.45 -10.11
C VAL A 93 1.53 9.86 -10.45
N ALA A 94 0.83 10.59 -11.31
CA ALA A 94 1.20 11.96 -11.67
C ALA A 94 1.15 12.92 -10.46
N VAL A 95 0.14 12.77 -9.59
CA VAL A 95 0.00 13.57 -8.37
C VAL A 95 1.10 13.22 -7.38
N GLU A 96 1.32 11.94 -7.11
CA GLU A 96 2.33 11.45 -6.17
C GLU A 96 3.74 11.88 -6.56
N ARG A 97 4.11 11.77 -7.85
CA ARG A 97 5.39 12.25 -8.38
C ARG A 97 5.56 13.75 -8.14
N ARG A 98 4.48 14.55 -8.33
CA ARG A 98 4.49 15.97 -8.04
C ARG A 98 4.73 16.24 -6.55
N MET A 99 4.05 15.51 -5.65
CA MET A 99 4.23 15.60 -4.21
C MET A 99 5.66 15.27 -3.77
N ILE A 100 6.23 14.20 -4.31
CA ILE A 100 7.62 13.79 -4.06
C ILE A 100 8.58 14.93 -4.42
N ARG A 101 8.43 15.53 -5.61
CA ARG A 101 9.27 16.64 -6.06
C ARG A 101 9.06 17.92 -5.26
N GLN A 102 7.79 18.30 -5.01
CA GLN A 102 7.39 19.51 -4.29
C GLN A 102 7.96 19.52 -2.87
N HIS A 103 7.85 18.42 -2.17
CA HIS A 103 8.36 18.26 -0.81
C HIS A 103 9.82 17.82 -0.78
N ARG A 104 10.46 17.57 -1.94
CA ARG A 104 11.83 17.03 -2.04
C ARG A 104 12.00 15.82 -1.11
N ALA A 105 11.07 14.89 -1.21
CA ALA A 105 11.03 13.74 -0.32
C ALA A 105 12.32 12.92 -0.43
N ALA A 106 12.97 12.69 0.69
CA ALA A 106 14.14 11.83 0.80
C ALA A 106 13.75 10.35 0.83
N ALA A 107 12.51 10.07 1.19
CA ALA A 107 11.94 8.73 1.22
C ALA A 107 10.41 8.79 1.10
N VAL A 108 9.81 7.68 0.65
CA VAL A 108 8.37 7.46 0.64
C VAL A 108 8.05 6.26 1.52
N VAL A 109 7.08 6.42 2.43
CA VAL A 109 6.57 5.35 3.29
C VAL A 109 5.14 5.05 2.86
N ILE A 110 4.86 3.80 2.50
CA ILE A 110 3.54 3.37 2.03
C ILE A 110 2.92 2.32 2.94
N GLY A 111 1.62 2.20 2.88
CA GLY A 111 0.88 1.01 3.25
C GLY A 111 0.39 0.28 2.01
N SER A 112 -0.91 0.14 1.85
CA SER A 112 -1.52 -0.52 0.69
C SER A 112 -1.69 0.39 -0.54
N ASN A 113 -1.12 1.60 -0.53
CA ASN A 113 -1.17 2.53 -1.66
C ASN A 113 -0.16 2.11 -2.75
N VAL A 114 -0.55 1.16 -3.58
CA VAL A 114 0.33 0.54 -4.58
C VAL A 114 0.79 1.49 -5.69
N THR A 115 0.08 2.61 -5.96
CA THR A 115 0.49 3.59 -6.97
C THR A 115 1.77 4.30 -6.57
N SER A 116 1.99 4.52 -5.27
CA SER A 116 3.21 5.13 -4.75
C SER A 116 4.46 4.26 -4.93
N MET A 117 4.31 2.95 -5.16
CA MET A 117 5.44 2.10 -5.56
C MET A 117 5.97 2.49 -6.94
N ILE A 118 5.08 2.86 -7.86
CA ILE A 118 5.45 3.33 -9.21
C ILE A 118 6.09 4.71 -9.08
N SER A 119 5.44 5.60 -8.33
CA SER A 119 5.83 7.00 -8.20
C SER A 119 7.21 7.17 -7.56
N ALA A 120 7.48 6.46 -6.45
CA ALA A 120 8.77 6.49 -5.78
C ALA A 120 9.90 5.96 -6.68
N ARG A 121 9.66 4.83 -7.36
CA ARG A 121 10.64 4.27 -8.31
C ARG A 121 10.91 5.19 -9.49
N ALA A 122 9.86 5.80 -10.06
CA ALA A 122 9.99 6.74 -11.17
C ALA A 122 10.76 8.02 -10.81
N GLU A 123 10.71 8.43 -9.53
CA GLU A 123 11.48 9.58 -9.02
C GLU A 123 12.83 9.17 -8.41
N GLY A 124 13.18 7.88 -8.41
CA GLY A 124 14.43 7.38 -7.84
C GLY A 124 14.55 7.54 -6.33
N VAL A 125 13.42 7.60 -5.61
CA VAL A 125 13.37 7.85 -4.17
C VAL A 125 13.19 6.51 -3.43
N PRO A 126 13.92 6.27 -2.32
CA PRO A 126 13.75 5.09 -1.47
C PRO A 126 12.30 4.90 -1.03
N LEU A 127 11.83 3.64 -1.07
CA LEU A 127 10.49 3.24 -0.68
C LEU A 127 10.54 2.30 0.50
N TYR A 128 9.73 2.58 1.52
CA TYR A 128 9.56 1.74 2.69
C TYR A 128 8.11 1.29 2.84
N TYR A 129 7.91 0.02 3.11
CA TYR A 129 6.60 -0.57 3.34
C TYR A 129 6.59 -1.30 4.69
N PRO A 130 6.15 -0.65 5.77
CA PRO A 130 5.97 -1.28 7.07
C PRO A 130 4.78 -2.26 7.03
N VAL A 131 5.01 -3.44 6.48
CA VAL A 131 4.00 -4.48 6.35
C VAL A 131 3.82 -5.24 7.67
N PRO A 132 2.58 -5.63 8.05
CA PRO A 132 2.36 -6.52 9.18
C PRO A 132 3.12 -7.84 9.00
N PHE A 133 3.74 -8.34 10.07
CA PHE A 133 4.54 -9.58 10.02
C PHE A 133 3.80 -10.75 9.38
N ALA A 134 2.49 -10.90 9.67
CA ALA A 134 1.64 -11.95 9.12
C ALA A 134 1.55 -11.93 7.57
N LEU A 135 1.79 -10.78 6.94
CA LEU A 135 1.75 -10.59 5.48
C LEU A 135 3.15 -10.66 4.85
N THR A 136 4.20 -10.91 5.63
CA THR A 136 5.54 -11.05 5.06
C THR A 136 5.67 -12.37 4.30
N GLY A 137 6.38 -12.35 3.18
CA GLY A 137 6.64 -13.58 2.41
C GLY A 137 7.38 -14.65 3.23
N ALA A 138 8.17 -14.23 4.24
CA ALA A 138 8.81 -15.15 5.18
C ALA A 138 7.77 -15.89 6.02
N GLN A 139 6.82 -15.17 6.61
CA GLN A 139 5.76 -15.77 7.41
C GLN A 139 4.85 -16.67 6.56
N VAL A 140 4.42 -16.21 5.38
CA VAL A 140 3.58 -17.01 4.49
C VAL A 140 4.25 -18.32 4.09
N ARG A 141 5.58 -18.33 3.90
CA ARG A 141 6.33 -19.58 3.64
C ARG A 141 6.41 -20.53 4.82
N GLN A 142 6.42 -20.01 6.04
CA GLN A 142 6.55 -20.81 7.28
C GLN A 142 5.21 -21.38 7.78
N VAL A 143 4.07 -20.74 7.44
CA VAL A 143 2.76 -21.24 7.89
C VAL A 143 2.50 -22.62 7.32
N ARG A 144 2.32 -23.59 8.20
CA ARG A 144 2.09 -25.01 7.82
C ARG A 144 0.69 -25.21 7.23
N ARG A 145 -0.32 -24.51 7.75
CA ARG A 145 -1.71 -24.62 7.35
C ARG A 145 -2.49 -23.34 7.64
N PHE A 146 -3.10 -22.76 6.62
CA PHE A 146 -4.17 -21.79 6.77
C PHE A 146 -5.51 -22.51 6.84
N ARG A 147 -6.50 -21.90 7.45
CA ARG A 147 -7.85 -22.43 7.56
C ARG A 147 -8.70 -21.82 6.46
N PHE A 148 -8.94 -22.57 5.39
CA PHE A 148 -9.78 -22.15 4.26
C PHE A 148 -11.14 -22.83 4.27
N VAL A 149 -11.23 -24.02 4.85
CA VAL A 149 -12.44 -24.86 4.83
C VAL A 149 -13.11 -24.86 6.20
N ALA A 150 -14.43 -24.65 6.21
CA ALA A 150 -15.23 -24.82 7.42
C ALA A 150 -15.30 -26.31 7.78
N GLY A 151 -15.05 -26.63 9.05
CA GLY A 151 -15.11 -28.00 9.56
C GLY A 151 -13.87 -28.41 10.36
N GLN A 152 -14.02 -29.53 11.07
CA GLN A 152 -12.95 -30.16 11.83
C GLN A 152 -12.88 -31.64 11.43
N GLY A 153 -11.69 -32.16 11.23
CA GLY A 153 -11.47 -33.54 10.85
C GLY A 153 -10.38 -33.72 9.80
N PRO A 154 -9.99 -34.96 9.50
CA PRO A 154 -8.86 -35.26 8.63
C PRO A 154 -9.07 -34.78 7.18
N ILE A 155 -10.31 -34.82 6.68
CA ILE A 155 -10.65 -34.36 5.33
C ILE A 155 -10.46 -32.85 5.22
N ALA A 156 -11.03 -32.06 6.16
CA ALA A 156 -10.87 -30.62 6.18
C ALA A 156 -9.38 -30.23 6.36
N ALA A 157 -8.66 -30.96 7.21
CA ALA A 157 -7.22 -30.74 7.39
C ALA A 157 -6.41 -30.99 6.13
N THR A 158 -6.76 -31.98 5.32
CA THR A 158 -6.10 -32.29 4.06
C THR A 158 -6.42 -31.24 3.02
N ALA A 159 -7.70 -30.83 2.90
CA ALA A 159 -8.12 -29.75 2.01
C ALA A 159 -7.40 -28.43 2.34
N ASP A 160 -7.31 -28.06 3.62
CA ASP A 160 -6.56 -26.87 4.08
C ASP A 160 -5.06 -26.92 3.71
N ARG A 161 -4.42 -28.11 3.82
CA ARG A 161 -3.01 -28.26 3.44
C ARG A 161 -2.81 -28.02 1.94
N ILE A 162 -3.67 -28.62 1.11
CA ILE A 162 -3.63 -28.44 -0.35
C ILE A 162 -3.86 -26.96 -0.69
N ALA A 163 -4.91 -26.34 -0.13
CA ALA A 163 -5.22 -24.93 -0.35
C ALA A 163 -4.08 -24.02 0.15
N THR A 164 -3.43 -24.34 1.27
CA THR A 164 -2.26 -23.62 1.78
C THR A 164 -1.07 -23.72 0.82
N ALA A 165 -0.83 -24.88 0.25
CA ALA A 165 0.26 -25.06 -0.71
C ALA A 165 0.00 -24.26 -2.01
N ALA A 166 -1.23 -24.30 -2.53
CA ALA A 166 -1.65 -23.50 -3.68
C ALA A 166 -1.55 -22.01 -3.39
N PHE A 167 -2.06 -21.54 -2.24
CA PHE A 167 -1.97 -20.14 -1.82
C PHE A 167 -0.50 -19.67 -1.74
N ARG A 168 0.38 -20.44 -1.10
CA ARG A 168 1.81 -20.11 -1.03
C ARG A 168 2.46 -20.00 -2.40
N TRP A 169 2.13 -20.93 -3.30
CA TRP A 169 2.67 -20.91 -4.67
C TRP A 169 2.21 -19.64 -5.41
N ILE A 170 0.91 -19.33 -5.35
CA ILE A 170 0.33 -18.10 -5.93
C ILE A 170 1.00 -16.86 -5.33
N TYR A 171 1.01 -16.77 -4.00
CA TYR A 171 1.54 -15.60 -3.29
C TYR A 171 3.02 -15.33 -3.57
N THR A 172 3.81 -16.38 -3.79
CA THR A 172 5.28 -16.24 -3.95
C THR A 172 5.74 -16.18 -5.40
N ARG A 173 4.91 -16.56 -6.37
CA ARG A 173 5.33 -16.73 -7.77
C ARG A 173 4.41 -16.10 -8.80
N ALA A 174 3.14 -15.91 -8.50
CA ALA A 174 2.23 -15.35 -9.49
C ALA A 174 2.40 -13.82 -9.60
N PRO A 175 2.48 -13.27 -10.82
CA PRO A 175 2.43 -11.82 -11.02
C PRO A 175 0.99 -11.35 -10.79
N LEU A 176 0.67 -11.07 -9.52
CA LEU A 176 -0.70 -10.69 -9.11
C LEU A 176 -1.00 -9.20 -9.35
N ALA A 177 -0.01 -8.43 -9.82
CA ALA A 177 -0.23 -7.02 -10.07
C ALA A 177 -1.27 -6.81 -11.19
N PRO A 178 -2.30 -5.98 -10.95
CA PRO A 178 -3.27 -5.64 -11.99
C PRO A 178 -2.59 -5.07 -13.23
N ARG A 179 -3.05 -5.46 -14.42
CA ARG A 179 -2.48 -5.01 -15.70
C ARG A 179 -2.38 -3.49 -15.82
N ALA A 180 -3.32 -2.76 -15.23
CA ALA A 180 -3.30 -1.30 -15.19
C ALA A 180 -2.05 -0.75 -14.50
N LEU A 181 -1.65 -1.32 -13.36
CA LEU A 181 -0.45 -0.94 -12.63
C LEU A 181 0.82 -1.19 -13.46
N SER A 182 0.95 -2.38 -14.04
CA SER A 182 2.10 -2.73 -14.88
C SER A 182 2.20 -1.85 -16.13
N ALA A 183 1.08 -1.51 -16.77
CA ALA A 183 1.06 -0.63 -17.93
C ALA A 183 1.51 0.80 -17.59
N VAL A 184 1.06 1.34 -16.44
CA VAL A 184 1.46 2.67 -16.00
C VAL A 184 2.91 2.67 -15.49
N ALA A 185 3.36 1.62 -14.81
CA ALA A 185 4.77 1.46 -14.43
C ALA A 185 5.67 1.55 -15.66
N HIS A 186 5.40 0.75 -16.69
CA HIS A 186 6.14 0.77 -17.95
C HIS A 186 6.13 2.16 -18.60
N ALA A 187 4.98 2.84 -18.66
CA ALA A 187 4.87 4.20 -19.21
C ALA A 187 5.67 5.26 -18.42
N ASN A 188 6.03 4.96 -17.18
CA ASN A 188 6.88 5.81 -16.33
C ASN A 188 8.35 5.32 -16.26
N GLY A 189 8.77 4.41 -17.13
CA GLY A 189 10.14 3.88 -17.16
C GLY A 189 10.49 2.98 -15.97
N VAL A 190 9.48 2.42 -15.31
CA VAL A 190 9.64 1.53 -14.14
C VAL A 190 9.33 0.10 -14.52
N ALA A 191 10.10 -0.85 -14.00
CA ALA A 191 9.81 -2.27 -14.18
C ALA A 191 8.40 -2.61 -13.67
N PRO A 192 7.69 -3.57 -14.27
CA PRO A 192 6.38 -4.03 -13.80
C PRO A 192 6.42 -4.43 -12.32
N LEU A 193 5.28 -4.22 -11.64
CA LEU A 193 5.11 -4.57 -10.22
C LEU A 193 4.87 -6.07 -10.05
#